data_f96283dcf3445d8398ecd43d461fd70e
#
_entry.id   f96283dcf3445d8398ecd43d461fd70e
#
_cell.length_a   1.000
_cell.length_b   1.000
_cell.length_c   1.000
_cell.angle_alpha   90.00
_cell.angle_beta   90.00
_cell.angle_gamma   90.00
#
_symmetry.space_group_name_H-M   'P 1'
#
loop_
_entity.id
_entity.type
_entity.pdbx_description
1 polymer ?
#
loop_
_entity_poly.entity_id
_entity_poly.type
_entity_poly.pdbx_seq_one_letter_code
_entity_poly.pdbx_strand_id
1 'polypeptide(L)'
;MSDVFSGGERALFLDSKHRRYLVTLHPEGEFHSHSGFVPHADVIGRAPGVRLESTLGARYIVLRPTLEDFVLEMPRGAQVIYPKDLAPICVLADIGPGVRVYETGIGSGALSMTMLRWGATIRGVELREDFLNRATSNVRSFLGEQALERYRVTVGDSYESVPDGPYDRVVLDLPEPWQVVPHATSALAPGGILVAYTPSITQAVQTRQALDRQWTDVRTLEVLHRTWHIEGQSVRPDHRMVAHTAFLTAARFIGS
;
A
#
# COMPACT_ATOMS: atom_id res chain seq x y z
N MET A 1 11.80 13.13 -11.01
CA MET A 1 10.50 13.83 -10.90
C MET A 1 10.73 15.25 -11.42
N SER A 2 9.81 15.80 -12.20
CA SER A 2 9.86 17.20 -12.66
C SER A 2 9.79 18.16 -11.47
N ASP A 3 10.41 19.34 -11.57
CA ASP A 3 10.35 20.35 -10.49
C ASP A 3 8.99 21.05 -10.40
N VAL A 4 8.13 20.87 -11.42
CA VAL A 4 6.81 21.47 -11.52
C VAL A 4 5.75 20.42 -11.81
N PHE A 5 4.48 20.72 -11.49
CA PHE A 5 3.35 19.87 -11.82
C PHE A 5 3.08 19.80 -13.32
N SER A 6 2.67 18.64 -13.79
CA SER A 6 2.27 18.38 -15.18
C SER A 6 0.84 17.86 -15.26
N GLY A 7 0.22 17.99 -16.42
CA GLY A 7 -1.08 17.36 -16.68
C GLY A 7 -0.98 15.84 -16.53
N GLY A 8 -2.02 15.22 -15.95
CA GLY A 8 -2.06 13.78 -15.64
C GLY A 8 -1.48 13.41 -14.27
N GLU A 9 -0.67 14.27 -13.64
CA GLU A 9 -0.11 14.01 -12.31
C GLU A 9 -1.18 14.08 -11.21
N ARG A 10 -0.92 13.38 -10.11
CA ARG A 10 -1.69 13.50 -8.87
C ARG A 10 -1.19 14.67 -8.04
N ALA A 11 -2.11 15.48 -7.57
CA ALA A 11 -1.87 16.59 -6.65
C ALA A 11 -2.72 16.43 -5.39
N LEU A 12 -2.12 16.75 -4.26
CA LEU A 12 -2.79 16.78 -2.96
C LEU A 12 -3.10 18.21 -2.58
N PHE A 13 -4.38 18.57 -2.52
CA PHE A 13 -4.84 19.86 -2.02
C PHE A 13 -5.06 19.76 -0.51
N LEU A 14 -4.42 20.63 0.25
CA LEU A 14 -4.60 20.79 1.70
C LEU A 14 -5.27 22.11 1.98
N ASP A 15 -6.42 22.10 2.65
CA ASP A 15 -7.08 23.32 3.11
C ASP A 15 -6.55 23.79 4.49
N SER A 16 -7.03 24.94 4.94
CA SER A 16 -6.65 25.55 6.24
C SER A 16 -7.05 24.70 7.47
N LYS A 17 -7.93 23.70 7.29
CA LYS A 17 -8.36 22.74 8.31
C LYS A 17 -7.63 21.40 8.19
N HIS A 18 -6.57 21.34 7.39
CA HIS A 18 -5.80 20.12 7.08
C HIS A 18 -6.60 18.99 6.42
N ARG A 19 -7.75 19.30 5.79
CA ARG A 19 -8.47 18.32 4.98
C ARG A 19 -7.72 18.09 3.68
N ARG A 20 -7.69 16.84 3.26
CA ARG A 20 -6.90 16.34 2.14
C ARG A 20 -7.81 16.00 0.97
N TYR A 21 -7.41 16.38 -0.24
CA TYR A 21 -8.13 16.07 -1.46
C TYR A 21 -7.13 15.64 -2.52
N LEU A 22 -7.22 14.38 -2.94
CA LEU A 22 -6.36 13.83 -3.99
C LEU A 22 -7.03 14.04 -5.35
N VAL A 23 -6.37 14.79 -6.21
CA VAL A 23 -6.89 15.24 -7.50
C VAL A 23 -5.96 14.81 -8.62
N THR A 24 -6.51 14.38 -9.78
CA THR A 24 -5.73 14.23 -11.00
C THR A 24 -5.81 15.54 -11.78
N LEU A 25 -4.68 16.12 -12.12
CA LEU A 25 -4.62 17.38 -12.84
C LEU A 25 -4.92 17.17 -14.33
N HIS A 26 -5.86 17.92 -14.86
CA HIS A 26 -6.19 17.98 -16.29
C HIS A 26 -6.13 19.44 -16.77
N PRO A 27 -5.53 19.75 -17.92
CA PRO A 27 -5.38 21.15 -18.36
C PRO A 27 -6.69 21.95 -18.34
N GLU A 28 -7.79 21.33 -18.74
CA GLU A 28 -9.14 21.95 -18.77
C GLU A 28 -9.97 21.62 -17.51
N GLY A 29 -9.34 21.02 -16.48
CA GLY A 29 -10.05 20.56 -15.28
C GLY A 29 -10.08 21.59 -14.19
N GLU A 30 -10.94 21.32 -13.20
CA GLU A 30 -11.11 22.14 -11.99
C GLU A 30 -11.22 21.24 -10.76
N PHE A 31 -10.63 21.65 -9.65
CA PHE A 31 -10.86 21.08 -8.33
C PHE A 31 -12.03 21.81 -7.68
N HIS A 32 -13.14 21.10 -7.47
CA HIS A 32 -14.33 21.62 -6.82
C HIS A 32 -14.42 21.28 -5.34
N SER A 33 -14.80 22.23 -4.52
CA SER A 33 -15.15 22.04 -3.11
C SER A 33 -16.41 22.84 -2.76
N HIS A 34 -16.96 22.65 -1.56
CA HIS A 34 -18.04 23.48 -1.06
C HIS A 34 -17.66 24.97 -0.92
N SER A 35 -16.37 25.30 -1.04
CA SER A 35 -15.81 26.65 -0.94
C SER A 35 -15.32 27.16 -2.31
N GLY A 36 -15.99 26.79 -3.39
CA GLY A 36 -15.64 27.19 -4.74
C GLY A 36 -14.68 26.21 -5.44
N PHE A 37 -14.09 26.65 -6.53
CA PHE A 37 -13.19 25.83 -7.32
C PHE A 37 -11.81 26.47 -7.54
N VAL A 38 -10.84 25.66 -7.89
CA VAL A 38 -9.48 26.05 -8.32
C VAL A 38 -9.23 25.41 -9.69
N PRO A 39 -8.96 26.19 -10.75
CA PRO A 39 -8.57 25.64 -12.04
C PRO A 39 -7.27 24.84 -11.93
N HIS A 40 -7.19 23.67 -12.57
CA HIS A 40 -5.95 22.89 -12.59
C HIS A 40 -4.82 23.60 -13.36
N ALA A 41 -5.17 24.49 -14.30
CA ALA A 41 -4.22 25.35 -15.00
C ALA A 41 -3.41 26.25 -14.04
N ASP A 42 -3.98 26.63 -12.88
CA ASP A 42 -3.26 27.42 -11.87
C ASP A 42 -2.22 26.60 -11.09
N VAL A 43 -2.30 25.27 -11.18
CA VAL A 43 -1.37 24.32 -10.55
C VAL A 43 -0.31 23.82 -11.54
N ILE A 44 -0.74 23.49 -12.75
CA ILE A 44 0.14 22.95 -13.80
C ILE A 44 1.23 24.01 -14.12
N GLY A 45 2.49 23.56 -14.19
CA GLY A 45 3.65 24.43 -14.36
C GLY A 45 4.14 25.11 -13.08
N ARG A 46 3.49 24.91 -11.94
CA ARG A 46 3.94 25.44 -10.64
C ARG A 46 4.69 24.38 -9.83
N ALA A 47 5.58 24.83 -8.98
CA ALA A 47 6.29 23.96 -8.06
C ALA A 47 5.36 23.45 -6.94
N PRO A 48 5.57 22.22 -6.42
CA PRO A 48 4.88 21.76 -5.21
C PRO A 48 5.07 22.73 -4.03
N GLY A 49 4.03 22.88 -3.21
CA GLY A 49 3.98 23.89 -2.14
C GLY A 49 3.31 25.19 -2.58
N VAL A 50 2.84 25.28 -3.83
CA VAL A 50 2.09 26.46 -4.31
C VAL A 50 0.84 26.68 -3.45
N ARG A 51 0.59 27.96 -3.15
CA ARG A 51 -0.61 28.41 -2.41
C ARG A 51 -1.58 29.04 -3.39
N LEU A 52 -2.82 28.60 -3.34
CA LEU A 52 -3.88 29.05 -4.23
C LEU A 52 -5.13 29.39 -3.42
N GLU A 53 -5.97 30.23 -4.00
CA GLU A 53 -7.30 30.54 -3.47
C GLU A 53 -8.36 30.04 -4.46
N SER A 54 -9.43 29.46 -3.93
CA SER A 54 -10.61 29.13 -4.75
C SER A 54 -11.41 30.40 -5.09
N THR A 55 -12.36 30.26 -5.99
CA THR A 55 -13.27 31.35 -6.39
C THR A 55 -14.07 31.96 -5.26
N LEU A 56 -14.21 31.28 -4.12
CA LEU A 56 -14.88 31.79 -2.90
C LEU A 56 -13.88 32.05 -1.75
N GLY A 57 -12.58 32.23 -2.04
CA GLY A 57 -11.56 32.66 -1.09
C GLY A 57 -11.03 31.59 -0.15
N ALA A 58 -11.32 30.31 -0.38
CA ALA A 58 -10.71 29.24 0.41
C ALA A 58 -9.25 29.00 -0.02
N ARG A 59 -8.37 28.88 0.97
CA ARG A 59 -6.93 28.72 0.75
C ARG A 59 -6.51 27.26 0.74
N TYR A 60 -5.69 26.91 -0.24
CA TYR A 60 -5.12 25.58 -0.43
C TYR A 60 -3.61 25.66 -0.59
N ILE A 61 -2.92 24.66 -0.02
CA ILE A 61 -1.53 24.35 -0.35
C ILE A 61 -1.58 23.09 -1.21
N VAL A 62 -0.91 23.12 -2.37
CA VAL A 62 -0.90 21.99 -3.30
C VAL A 62 0.46 21.30 -3.26
N LEU A 63 0.46 20.02 -2.89
CA LEU A 63 1.65 19.19 -2.71
C LEU A 63 1.61 17.97 -3.64
N ARG A 64 2.75 17.37 -3.91
CA ARG A 64 2.77 16.01 -4.44
C ARG A 64 2.37 15.03 -3.33
N PRO A 65 1.45 14.09 -3.60
CA PRO A 65 1.06 13.11 -2.59
C PRO A 65 2.24 12.20 -2.25
N THR A 66 2.42 11.95 -0.96
CA THR A 66 3.27 10.85 -0.48
C THR A 66 2.57 9.51 -0.74
N LEU A 67 3.28 8.39 -0.54
CA LEU A 67 2.65 7.07 -0.59
C LEU A 67 1.53 6.94 0.45
N GLU A 68 1.74 7.46 1.65
CA GLU A 68 0.72 7.49 2.71
C GLU A 68 -0.53 8.24 2.26
N ASP A 69 -0.36 9.48 1.75
CA ASP A 69 -1.48 10.28 1.24
C ASP A 69 -2.25 9.54 0.15
N PHE A 70 -1.52 8.93 -0.79
CA PHE A 70 -2.14 8.21 -1.89
C PHE A 70 -2.92 6.99 -1.41
N VAL A 71 -2.35 6.17 -0.54
CA VAL A 71 -3.01 4.96 0.00
C VAL A 71 -4.28 5.31 0.78
N LEU A 72 -4.28 6.42 1.52
CA LEU A 72 -5.43 6.84 2.31
C LEU A 72 -6.57 7.42 1.46
N GLU A 73 -6.24 8.08 0.34
CA GLU A 73 -7.18 8.83 -0.50
C GLU A 73 -7.48 8.16 -1.86
N MET A 74 -6.74 7.11 -2.25
CA MET A 74 -6.92 6.45 -3.54
C MET A 74 -8.28 5.77 -3.68
N PRO A 75 -8.81 5.61 -4.90
CA PRO A 75 -9.99 4.78 -5.14
C PRO A 75 -9.77 3.35 -4.66
N ARG A 76 -10.63 2.88 -3.78
CA ARG A 76 -10.55 1.54 -3.19
C ARG A 76 -11.91 0.87 -3.15
N GLY A 77 -11.92 -0.45 -3.30
CA GLY A 77 -13.13 -1.28 -3.20
C GLY A 77 -13.06 -2.25 -2.04
N ALA A 78 -11.86 -2.41 -1.45
CA ALA A 78 -11.60 -3.25 -0.30
C ALA A 78 -10.96 -2.44 0.82
N GLN A 79 -10.91 -3.02 2.02
CA GLN A 79 -10.08 -2.52 3.11
C GLN A 79 -8.62 -2.55 2.64
N VAL A 80 -7.88 -1.45 2.86
CA VAL A 80 -6.46 -1.38 2.55
C VAL A 80 -5.62 -1.67 3.79
N ILE A 81 -4.43 -2.24 3.59
CA ILE A 81 -3.41 -2.27 4.64
C ILE A 81 -3.04 -0.82 4.98
N TYR A 82 -3.15 -0.49 6.26
CA TYR A 82 -2.84 0.87 6.73
C TYR A 82 -1.34 1.19 6.57
N PRO A 83 -0.99 2.46 6.29
CA PRO A 83 0.40 2.89 6.14
C PRO A 83 1.32 2.47 7.29
N LYS A 84 0.80 2.42 8.53
CA LYS A 84 1.56 1.97 9.70
C LYS A 84 2.03 0.52 9.62
N ASP A 85 1.35 -0.32 8.82
CA ASP A 85 1.66 -1.74 8.65
C ASP A 85 2.48 -2.03 7.38
N LEU A 86 2.35 -1.19 6.34
CA LEU A 86 3.04 -1.37 5.07
C LEU A 86 4.57 -1.43 5.22
N ALA A 87 5.15 -0.47 5.96
CA ALA A 87 6.60 -0.44 6.17
C ALA A 87 7.09 -1.62 7.03
N PRO A 88 6.46 -1.96 8.17
CA PRO A 88 6.79 -3.17 8.93
C PRO A 88 6.71 -4.46 8.11
N ILE A 89 5.70 -4.64 7.25
CA ILE A 89 5.62 -5.80 6.35
C ILE A 89 6.85 -5.84 5.44
N CYS A 90 7.22 -4.72 4.82
CA CYS A 90 8.38 -4.65 3.93
C CYS A 90 9.69 -4.93 4.67
N VAL A 91 9.84 -4.46 5.91
CA VAL A 91 11.03 -4.75 6.73
C VAL A 91 11.07 -6.21 7.17
N LEU A 92 9.95 -6.78 7.61
CA LEU A 92 9.85 -8.19 8.00
C LEU A 92 10.14 -9.13 6.82
N ALA A 93 9.65 -8.77 5.63
CA ALA A 93 9.90 -9.50 4.40
C ALA A 93 11.26 -9.18 3.77
N ASP A 94 12.06 -8.27 4.34
CA ASP A 94 13.33 -7.83 3.77
C ASP A 94 13.20 -7.48 2.27
N ILE A 95 12.25 -6.62 1.96
CA ILE A 95 11.99 -6.14 0.60
C ILE A 95 13.10 -5.16 0.18
N GLY A 96 13.61 -5.35 -1.02
CA GLY A 96 14.65 -4.49 -1.59
C GLY A 96 14.77 -4.65 -3.10
N PRO A 97 15.74 -3.94 -3.73
CA PRO A 97 15.95 -4.02 -5.16
C PRO A 97 16.25 -5.46 -5.63
N GLY A 98 15.53 -5.90 -6.67
CA GLY A 98 15.72 -7.21 -7.28
C GLY A 98 15.06 -8.39 -6.54
N VAL A 99 14.47 -8.17 -5.37
CA VAL A 99 13.74 -9.21 -4.64
C VAL A 99 12.48 -9.61 -5.43
N ARG A 100 12.31 -10.92 -5.62
CA ARG A 100 11.14 -11.52 -6.30
C ARG A 100 10.08 -11.88 -5.27
N VAL A 101 8.95 -11.22 -5.36
CA VAL A 101 7.85 -11.37 -4.42
C VAL A 101 6.67 -12.06 -5.09
N TYR A 102 6.12 -13.07 -4.43
CA TYR A 102 4.76 -13.51 -4.67
C TYR A 102 3.81 -12.79 -3.69
N GLU A 103 2.85 -12.07 -4.24
CA GLU A 103 1.82 -11.34 -3.47
C GLU A 103 0.44 -11.91 -3.81
N THR A 104 -0.39 -12.17 -2.80
CA THR A 104 -1.79 -12.54 -3.01
C THR A 104 -2.70 -11.85 -2.01
N GLY A 105 -3.95 -11.56 -2.47
CA GLY A 105 -4.82 -10.62 -1.79
C GLY A 105 -4.45 -9.19 -2.12
N ILE A 106 -4.26 -8.88 -3.40
CA ILE A 106 -3.73 -7.60 -3.88
C ILE A 106 -4.64 -6.42 -3.55
N GLY A 107 -5.95 -6.63 -3.59
CA GLY A 107 -6.95 -5.63 -3.25
C GLY A 107 -6.81 -4.35 -4.08
N SER A 108 -6.52 -3.23 -3.44
CA SER A 108 -6.32 -1.94 -4.12
C SER A 108 -4.87 -1.64 -4.50
N GLY A 109 -3.93 -2.55 -4.21
CA GLY A 109 -2.51 -2.44 -4.58
C GLY A 109 -1.65 -1.59 -3.62
N ALA A 110 -2.11 -1.31 -2.39
CA ALA A 110 -1.35 -0.51 -1.43
C ALA A 110 0.00 -1.14 -1.09
N LEU A 111 0.01 -2.44 -0.79
CA LEU A 111 1.23 -3.17 -0.48
C LEU A 111 2.09 -3.35 -1.74
N SER A 112 1.48 -3.70 -2.89
CA SER A 112 2.16 -3.77 -4.18
C SER A 112 2.95 -2.49 -4.48
N MET A 113 2.31 -1.31 -4.34
CA MET A 113 2.97 -0.01 -4.56
C MET A 113 4.14 0.22 -3.61
N THR A 114 4.01 -0.20 -2.36
CA THR A 114 5.07 -0.07 -1.36
C THR A 114 6.27 -0.92 -1.74
N MET A 115 6.07 -2.19 -2.06
CA MET A 115 7.13 -3.12 -2.44
C MET A 115 7.79 -2.74 -3.78
N LEU A 116 7.00 -2.31 -4.77
CA LEU A 116 7.53 -1.80 -6.05
C LEU A 116 8.40 -0.57 -5.86
N ARG A 117 7.99 0.35 -4.99
CA ARG A 117 8.77 1.56 -4.66
C ARG A 117 10.10 1.22 -3.99
N TRP A 118 10.16 0.13 -3.22
CA TRP A 118 11.39 -0.38 -2.62
C TRP A 118 12.25 -1.21 -3.58
N GLY A 119 11.80 -1.41 -4.81
CA GLY A 119 12.59 -2.03 -5.88
C GLY A 119 12.30 -3.50 -6.14
N ALA A 120 11.31 -4.09 -5.49
CA ALA A 120 10.91 -5.47 -5.73
C ALA A 120 10.33 -5.69 -7.13
N THR A 121 10.36 -6.94 -7.57
CA THR A 121 9.58 -7.46 -8.70
C THR A 121 8.46 -8.34 -8.16
N ILE A 122 7.23 -8.06 -8.56
CA ILE A 122 6.06 -8.72 -8.01
C ILE A 122 5.41 -9.61 -9.07
N ARG A 123 5.17 -10.86 -8.69
CA ARG A 123 4.14 -11.71 -9.27
C ARG A 123 2.99 -11.81 -8.29
N GLY A 124 1.78 -11.51 -8.75
CA GLY A 124 0.63 -11.51 -7.86
C GLY A 124 -0.55 -12.26 -8.43
N VAL A 125 -1.40 -12.73 -7.53
CA VAL A 125 -2.68 -13.37 -7.84
C VAL A 125 -3.77 -12.68 -7.03
N GLU A 126 -4.84 -12.30 -7.73
CA GLU A 126 -6.04 -11.71 -7.15
C GLU A 126 -7.26 -12.49 -7.67
N LEU A 127 -8.16 -12.87 -6.77
CA LEU A 127 -9.35 -13.63 -7.13
C LEU A 127 -10.34 -12.80 -7.97
N ARG A 128 -10.39 -11.50 -7.71
CA ARG A 128 -11.37 -10.58 -8.29
C ARG A 128 -10.73 -9.70 -9.36
N GLU A 129 -11.23 -9.83 -10.58
CA GLU A 129 -10.75 -9.05 -11.73
C GLU A 129 -10.91 -7.53 -11.54
N ASP A 130 -12.01 -7.08 -10.91
CA ASP A 130 -12.23 -5.65 -10.64
C ASP A 130 -11.19 -5.07 -9.66
N PHE A 131 -10.71 -5.86 -8.70
CA PHE A 131 -9.64 -5.47 -7.78
C PHE A 131 -8.29 -5.45 -8.49
N LEU A 132 -8.00 -6.47 -9.30
CA LEU A 132 -6.78 -6.52 -10.11
C LEU A 132 -6.67 -5.30 -11.02
N ASN A 133 -7.74 -4.96 -11.74
CA ASN A 133 -7.78 -3.80 -12.62
C ASN A 133 -7.58 -2.49 -11.84
N ARG A 134 -8.17 -2.38 -10.67
CA ARG A 134 -8.00 -1.22 -9.77
C ARG A 134 -6.58 -1.10 -9.24
N ALA A 135 -5.99 -2.19 -8.77
CA ALA A 135 -4.60 -2.21 -8.30
C ALA A 135 -3.64 -1.80 -9.41
N THR A 136 -3.79 -2.35 -10.61
CA THR A 136 -2.98 -1.98 -11.78
C THR A 136 -3.13 -0.50 -12.13
N SER A 137 -4.35 0.03 -12.09
CA SER A 137 -4.61 1.46 -12.31
C SER A 137 -3.98 2.34 -11.23
N ASN A 138 -4.05 1.93 -9.96
CA ASN A 138 -3.44 2.66 -8.85
C ASN A 138 -1.91 2.65 -8.93
N VAL A 139 -1.30 1.50 -9.24
CA VAL A 139 0.16 1.40 -9.47
C VAL A 139 0.61 2.32 -10.59
N ARG A 140 -0.09 2.27 -11.75
CA ARG A 140 0.19 3.15 -12.89
C ARG A 140 0.07 4.63 -12.51
N SER A 141 -1.01 4.99 -11.83
CA SER A 141 -1.32 6.37 -11.47
C SER A 141 -0.33 6.97 -10.47
N PHE A 142 0.24 6.16 -9.56
CA PHE A 142 1.12 6.66 -8.51
C PHE A 142 2.61 6.48 -8.83
N LEU A 143 2.99 5.33 -9.42
CA LEU A 143 4.40 5.00 -9.70
C LEU A 143 4.78 5.21 -11.17
N GLY A 144 3.81 5.44 -12.05
CA GLY A 144 4.03 5.55 -13.50
C GLY A 144 4.01 4.21 -14.23
N GLU A 145 3.98 4.28 -15.56
CA GLU A 145 3.88 3.11 -16.44
C GLU A 145 5.07 2.15 -16.29
N GLN A 146 6.28 2.69 -16.08
CA GLN A 146 7.49 1.89 -15.92
C GLN A 146 7.43 0.92 -14.72
N ALA A 147 6.66 1.23 -13.68
CA ALA A 147 6.51 0.32 -12.55
C ALA A 147 5.83 -1.00 -12.94
N LEU A 148 5.00 -1.00 -14.00
CA LEU A 148 4.31 -2.18 -14.50
C LEU A 148 5.25 -3.22 -15.13
N GLU A 149 6.46 -2.85 -15.54
CA GLU A 149 7.47 -3.79 -16.02
C GLU A 149 7.86 -4.81 -14.94
N ARG A 150 7.76 -4.41 -13.66
CA ARG A 150 8.06 -5.22 -12.48
C ARG A 150 6.81 -5.69 -11.74
N TYR A 151 5.61 -5.49 -12.31
CA TYR A 151 4.34 -5.83 -11.70
C TYR A 151 3.51 -6.70 -12.63
N ARG A 152 3.52 -8.02 -12.39
CA ARG A 152 2.76 -8.99 -13.16
C ARG A 152 1.73 -9.66 -12.27
N VAL A 153 0.47 -9.28 -12.45
CA VAL A 153 -0.66 -9.79 -11.66
C VAL A 153 -1.68 -10.46 -12.57
N THR A 154 -2.26 -11.56 -12.09
CA THR A 154 -3.24 -12.37 -12.82
C THR A 154 -4.45 -12.68 -11.96
N VAL A 155 -5.58 -12.90 -12.59
CA VAL A 155 -6.77 -13.44 -11.92
C VAL A 155 -6.56 -14.92 -11.62
N GLY A 156 -6.85 -15.34 -10.38
CA GLY A 156 -6.72 -16.74 -9.97
C GLY A 156 -7.03 -16.93 -8.49
N ASP A 157 -7.05 -18.19 -8.07
CA ASP A 157 -7.25 -18.59 -6.68
C ASP A 157 -5.96 -19.15 -6.09
N SER A 158 -5.38 -18.42 -5.12
CA SER A 158 -4.15 -18.84 -4.44
C SER A 158 -4.36 -19.97 -3.45
N TYR A 159 -5.60 -20.27 -3.10
CA TYR A 159 -5.91 -21.46 -2.30
C TYR A 159 -5.79 -22.75 -3.13
N GLU A 160 -5.94 -22.67 -4.46
CA GLU A 160 -5.78 -23.81 -5.35
C GLU A 160 -4.31 -24.01 -5.77
N SER A 161 -3.61 -22.91 -6.08
CA SER A 161 -2.22 -22.97 -6.53
C SER A 161 -1.48 -21.65 -6.40
N VAL A 162 -0.17 -21.73 -6.29
CA VAL A 162 0.78 -20.62 -6.41
C VAL A 162 1.55 -20.81 -7.71
N PRO A 163 1.68 -19.76 -8.55
CA PRO A 163 2.48 -19.85 -9.77
C PRO A 163 3.93 -20.26 -9.51
N ASP A 164 4.55 -20.95 -10.45
CA ASP A 164 5.91 -21.45 -10.34
C ASP A 164 6.92 -20.33 -9.98
N GLY A 165 7.74 -20.63 -8.96
CA GLY A 165 8.82 -19.77 -8.50
C GLY A 165 10.13 -19.93 -9.30
N PRO A 166 11.27 -19.79 -8.67
CA PRO A 166 11.43 -19.53 -7.24
C PRO A 166 11.18 -18.05 -6.88
N TYR A 167 10.46 -17.84 -5.77
CA TYR A 167 10.31 -16.53 -5.13
C TYR A 167 11.27 -16.38 -3.95
N ASP A 168 11.67 -15.16 -3.68
CA ASP A 168 12.48 -14.84 -2.50
C ASP A 168 11.57 -14.54 -1.31
N ARG A 169 10.36 -14.03 -1.57
CA ARG A 169 9.37 -13.64 -0.56
C ARG A 169 7.97 -14.05 -0.98
N VAL A 170 7.15 -14.36 0.00
CA VAL A 170 5.71 -14.58 -0.13
C VAL A 170 5.00 -13.67 0.84
N VAL A 171 4.05 -12.85 0.36
CA VAL A 171 3.26 -11.95 1.19
C VAL A 171 1.79 -12.22 0.98
N LEU A 172 1.08 -12.47 2.08
CA LEU A 172 -0.29 -12.96 2.10
C LEU A 172 -1.21 -11.96 2.82
N ASP A 173 -2.18 -11.38 2.11
CA ASP A 173 -3.27 -10.57 2.65
C ASP A 173 -4.62 -11.21 2.28
N LEU A 174 -4.90 -12.34 2.90
CA LEU A 174 -6.07 -13.19 2.61
C LEU A 174 -6.82 -13.53 3.89
N PRO A 175 -8.12 -13.85 3.80
CA PRO A 175 -8.90 -14.34 4.94
C PRO A 175 -8.32 -15.61 5.58
N GLU A 176 -7.75 -16.52 4.79
CA GLU A 176 -7.28 -17.83 5.24
C GLU A 176 -5.86 -18.14 4.73
N PRO A 177 -4.84 -17.34 5.10
CA PRO A 177 -3.48 -17.47 4.58
C PRO A 177 -2.83 -18.84 4.85
N TRP A 178 -3.29 -19.56 5.88
CA TRP A 178 -2.81 -20.93 6.17
C TRP A 178 -3.06 -21.92 5.05
N GLN A 179 -4.07 -21.70 4.20
CA GLN A 179 -4.33 -22.57 3.04
C GLN A 179 -3.29 -22.37 1.93
N VAL A 180 -2.65 -21.20 1.86
CA VAL A 180 -1.61 -20.90 0.86
C VAL A 180 -0.23 -21.40 1.29
N VAL A 181 0.02 -21.58 2.59
CA VAL A 181 1.33 -22.00 3.13
C VAL A 181 1.89 -23.25 2.45
N PRO A 182 1.13 -24.35 2.24
CA PRO A 182 1.64 -25.55 1.57
C PRO A 182 2.08 -25.27 0.12
N HIS A 183 1.33 -24.44 -0.61
CA HIS A 183 1.66 -24.06 -1.99
C HIS A 183 2.87 -23.13 -2.03
N ALA A 184 2.98 -22.20 -1.07
CA ALA A 184 4.11 -21.31 -0.94
C ALA A 184 5.41 -22.05 -0.69
N THR A 185 5.38 -23.16 0.06
CA THR A 185 6.54 -24.02 0.35
C THR A 185 7.19 -24.56 -0.92
N SER A 186 6.40 -24.91 -1.96
CA SER A 186 6.93 -25.41 -3.23
C SER A 186 7.49 -24.31 -4.14
N ALA A 187 7.07 -23.07 -3.96
CA ALA A 187 7.42 -21.94 -4.81
C ALA A 187 8.47 -21.00 -4.21
N LEU A 188 8.73 -21.10 -2.89
CA LEU A 188 9.68 -20.25 -2.17
C LEU A 188 11.10 -20.85 -2.20
N ALA A 189 12.08 -20.01 -2.48
CA ALA A 189 13.49 -20.43 -2.40
C ALA A 189 13.90 -20.74 -0.94
N PRO A 190 14.80 -21.69 -0.69
CA PRO A 190 15.37 -21.90 0.66
C PRO A 190 15.95 -20.59 1.22
N GLY A 191 15.67 -20.30 2.50
CA GLY A 191 16.01 -19.02 3.14
C GLY A 191 15.01 -17.91 2.85
N GLY A 192 14.00 -18.15 2.01
CA GLY A 192 12.93 -17.20 1.69
C GLY A 192 12.06 -16.86 2.90
N ILE A 193 11.33 -15.76 2.80
CA ILE A 193 10.51 -15.24 3.90
C ILE A 193 9.03 -15.23 3.49
N LEU A 194 8.18 -15.71 4.38
CA LEU A 194 6.74 -15.53 4.31
C LEU A 194 6.30 -14.49 5.33
N VAL A 195 5.44 -13.56 4.91
CA VAL A 195 4.73 -12.63 5.81
C VAL A 195 3.24 -12.72 5.53
N ALA A 196 2.45 -12.97 6.56
CA ALA A 196 0.99 -12.95 6.49
C ALA A 196 0.44 -11.79 7.32
N TYR A 197 -0.53 -11.07 6.75
CA TYR A 197 -1.31 -10.02 7.38
C TYR A 197 -2.69 -10.58 7.71
N THR A 198 -3.05 -10.64 8.99
CA THR A 198 -4.30 -11.26 9.46
C THR A 198 -5.04 -10.36 10.44
N PRO A 199 -6.31 -9.98 10.17
CA PRO A 199 -7.06 -9.07 11.04
C PRO A 199 -7.41 -9.65 12.41
N SER A 200 -7.37 -10.96 12.62
CA SER A 200 -7.70 -11.55 13.90
C SER A 200 -6.60 -12.45 14.46
N ILE A 201 -6.53 -12.55 15.78
CA ILE A 201 -5.57 -13.43 16.47
C ILE A 201 -5.82 -14.91 16.15
N THR A 202 -7.06 -15.30 15.93
CA THR A 202 -7.40 -16.69 15.56
C THR A 202 -6.85 -17.05 14.20
N GLN A 203 -6.91 -16.15 13.22
CA GLN A 203 -6.27 -16.34 11.91
C GLN A 203 -4.74 -16.41 12.03
N ALA A 204 -4.14 -15.57 12.87
CA ALA A 204 -2.70 -15.63 13.14
C ALA A 204 -2.30 -16.98 13.76
N VAL A 205 -3.10 -17.51 14.69
CA VAL A 205 -2.87 -18.85 15.28
C VAL A 205 -2.95 -19.94 14.22
N GLN A 206 -3.98 -19.94 13.36
CA GLN A 206 -4.11 -20.91 12.28
C GLN A 206 -2.95 -20.83 11.28
N THR A 207 -2.54 -19.61 10.92
CA THR A 207 -1.36 -19.40 10.07
C THR A 207 -0.10 -19.99 10.70
N ARG A 208 0.14 -19.75 12.00
CA ARG A 208 1.28 -20.33 12.71
C ARG A 208 1.24 -21.86 12.78
N GLN A 209 0.05 -22.45 12.92
CA GLN A 209 -0.12 -23.90 12.93
C GLN A 209 0.18 -24.55 11.57
N ALA A 210 -0.03 -23.83 10.46
CA ALA A 210 0.32 -24.29 9.13
C ALA A 210 1.84 -24.21 8.83
N LEU A 211 2.58 -23.41 9.59
CA LEU A 211 4.04 -23.30 9.49
C LEU A 211 4.68 -24.45 10.26
N ASP A 212 4.96 -25.54 9.56
CA ASP A 212 5.49 -26.78 10.10
C ASP A 212 7.03 -26.75 10.33
N ARG A 213 7.66 -27.93 10.42
CA ARG A 213 9.10 -28.10 10.64
C ARG A 213 10.00 -27.52 9.52
N GLN A 214 9.44 -27.19 8.36
CA GLN A 214 10.17 -26.58 7.25
C GLN A 214 10.34 -25.06 7.45
N TRP A 215 9.80 -24.51 8.53
CA TRP A 215 9.84 -23.10 8.85
C TRP A 215 10.54 -22.83 10.18
N THR A 216 11.28 -21.73 10.22
CA THR A 216 11.98 -21.27 11.42
C THR A 216 11.78 -19.76 11.64
N ASP A 217 12.25 -19.23 12.77
CA ASP A 217 12.14 -17.81 13.14
C ASP A 217 10.70 -17.28 13.03
N VAL A 218 9.73 -18.10 13.46
CA VAL A 218 8.30 -17.75 13.36
C VAL A 218 7.94 -16.72 14.42
N ARG A 219 7.60 -15.52 13.98
CA ARG A 219 7.21 -14.38 14.84
C ARG A 219 5.83 -13.87 14.48
N THR A 220 5.06 -13.48 15.47
CA THR A 220 3.81 -12.75 15.28
C THR A 220 3.87 -11.48 16.10
N LEU A 221 3.53 -10.35 15.49
CA LEU A 221 3.53 -9.05 16.13
C LEU A 221 2.35 -8.20 15.67
N GLU A 222 2.06 -7.16 16.40
CA GLU A 222 1.10 -6.11 16.08
C GLU A 222 1.83 -4.76 16.09
N VAL A 223 1.42 -3.84 15.20
CA VAL A 223 2.00 -2.50 15.10
C VAL A 223 1.01 -1.47 15.64
N LEU A 224 1.43 -0.71 16.63
CA LEU A 224 0.63 0.36 17.22
C LEU A 224 1.29 1.72 16.94
N HIS A 225 0.60 2.59 16.22
CA HIS A 225 0.99 3.98 16.03
C HIS A 225 0.22 4.87 17.00
N ARG A 226 0.94 5.60 17.85
CA ARG A 226 0.35 6.59 18.75
C ARG A 226 0.75 7.98 18.31
N THR A 227 -0.21 8.75 17.81
CA THR A 227 -0.04 10.14 17.44
C THR A 227 -0.17 11.06 18.65
N TRP A 228 0.43 12.24 18.55
CA TRP A 228 0.45 13.25 19.60
C TRP A 228 -0.08 14.57 19.09
N HIS A 229 -0.96 15.20 19.86
CA HIS A 229 -1.36 16.57 19.69
C HIS A 229 -0.32 17.47 20.37
N ILE A 230 0.27 18.39 19.60
CA ILE A 230 1.24 19.37 20.09
C ILE A 230 0.85 20.72 19.55
N GLU A 231 0.23 21.56 20.39
CA GLU A 231 -0.20 22.91 20.02
C GLU A 231 -0.02 23.84 21.23
N GLY A 232 0.89 24.80 21.13
CA GLY A 232 1.26 25.68 22.23
C GLY A 232 1.69 24.89 23.47
N GLN A 233 0.99 25.08 24.59
CA GLN A 233 1.24 24.34 25.85
C GLN A 233 0.46 23.02 25.93
N SER A 234 -0.43 22.72 24.97
CA SER A 234 -1.20 21.48 24.95
C SER A 234 -0.39 20.37 24.31
N VAL A 235 0.22 19.52 25.13
CA VAL A 235 1.01 18.36 24.68
C VAL A 235 0.39 17.10 25.28
N ARG A 236 -0.21 16.27 24.44
CA ARG A 236 -0.91 15.05 24.86
C ARG A 236 -1.04 14.05 23.71
N PRO A 237 -1.26 12.75 23.97
CA PRO A 237 -1.69 11.83 22.94
C PRO A 237 -2.98 12.31 22.29
N ASP A 238 -3.15 12.02 21.00
CA ASP A 238 -4.43 12.24 20.33
C ASP A 238 -5.55 11.45 21.01
N HIS A 239 -6.76 12.00 20.98
CA HIS A 239 -7.93 11.34 21.55
C HIS A 239 -8.35 10.07 20.80
N ARG A 240 -8.07 10.03 19.49
CA ARG A 240 -8.38 8.89 18.63
C ARG A 240 -7.09 8.25 18.16
N MET A 241 -7.09 6.93 18.15
CA MET A 241 -5.99 6.10 17.69
C MET A 241 -6.58 4.94 16.90
N VAL A 242 -6.07 4.69 15.70
CA VAL A 242 -6.28 3.40 15.03
C VAL A 242 -5.29 2.43 15.66
N ALA A 243 -5.75 1.70 16.68
CA ALA A 243 -4.91 0.80 17.44
C ALA A 243 -4.72 -0.52 16.68
N HIS A 244 -5.72 -1.38 16.74
CA HIS A 244 -5.68 -2.67 16.05
C HIS A 244 -6.07 -2.54 14.58
N THR A 245 -5.30 -3.17 13.71
CA THR A 245 -5.60 -3.36 12.28
C THR A 245 -5.41 -4.80 11.90
N ALA A 246 -4.25 -5.39 12.23
CA ALA A 246 -3.94 -6.79 11.99
C ALA A 246 -2.71 -7.24 12.78
N PHE A 247 -2.52 -8.56 12.80
CA PHE A 247 -1.31 -9.24 13.23
C PHE A 247 -0.45 -9.57 12.02
N LEU A 248 0.85 -9.34 12.14
CA LEU A 248 1.86 -9.68 11.15
C LEU A 248 2.57 -10.95 11.60
N THR A 249 2.42 -12.04 10.86
CA THR A 249 3.15 -13.28 11.11
C THR A 249 4.24 -13.45 10.06
N ALA A 250 5.49 -13.50 10.49
CA ALA A 250 6.64 -13.72 9.62
C ALA A 250 7.32 -15.05 9.95
N ALA A 251 7.82 -15.73 8.92
CA ALA A 251 8.56 -16.99 9.05
C ALA A 251 9.62 -17.13 7.97
N ARG A 252 10.67 -17.89 8.24
CA ARG A 252 11.73 -18.23 7.27
C ARG A 252 11.62 -19.68 6.84
N PHE A 253 11.64 -19.91 5.54
CA PHE A 253 11.65 -21.23 4.94
C PHE A 253 13.06 -21.81 4.93
N ILE A 254 13.26 -23.00 5.50
CA ILE A 254 14.57 -23.65 5.56
C ILE A 254 14.82 -24.66 4.44
N GLY A 255 13.81 -24.90 3.60
CA GLY A 255 13.86 -25.93 2.58
C GLY A 255 13.27 -27.27 3.04
N SER A 256 13.20 -28.21 2.14
CA SER A 256 12.71 -29.59 2.39
C SER A 256 13.80 -30.45 2.98
#